data_0aba9d3f0fb2014339acca9736ba45be
#
_entry.id   0aba9d3f0fb2014339acca9736ba45be
#
_cell.length_a   1.000
_cell.length_b   1.000
_cell.length_c   1.000
_cell.angle_alpha   90.00
_cell.angle_beta   90.00
_cell.angle_gamma   90.00
#
_symmetry.space_group_name_H-M   'P 1'
#
loop_
_entity.id
_entity.type
_entity.pdbx_description
1 polymer ?
#
loop_
_entity_poly.entity_id
_entity_poly.type
_entity_poly.pdbx_seq_one_letter_code
_entity_poly.pdbx_strand_id
1 'polypeptide(L)'
;MEHRCRKPRRPAALGPPLGLSAVFSPALSLGLPTSCAGCGRWETTLCSRCRELLEAAPFAVEHADAADDLDIWALASYTGPVRTMVLGWKNGAREDLSEVMARSGRHLGRRWAQAHPPTE
;
A
#
# COMPACT_ATOMS: atom_id res chain seq x y z
N MET A 1 -17.83 -10.88 5.83
CA MET A 1 -16.93 -10.58 6.94
C MET A 1 -15.92 -9.54 6.52
N GLU A 2 -16.07 -8.35 7.06
CA GLU A 2 -15.12 -7.29 6.79
C GLU A 2 -13.86 -7.53 7.61
N HIS A 3 -12.82 -7.98 6.95
CA HIS A 3 -11.50 -8.03 7.54
C HIS A 3 -10.86 -6.64 7.51
N ARG A 4 -11.36 -5.76 8.37
CA ARG A 4 -10.70 -4.48 8.55
C ARG A 4 -9.35 -4.71 9.22
N CYS A 5 -8.31 -4.26 8.58
CA CYS A 5 -7.00 -4.16 9.19
C CYS A 5 -7.11 -3.09 10.30
N ARG A 6 -7.36 -3.52 11.52
CA ARG A 6 -7.49 -2.59 12.65
C ARG A 6 -6.11 -2.10 13.02
N LYS A 7 -5.95 -0.81 13.00
CA LYS A 7 -4.79 -0.18 13.59
C LYS A 7 -4.76 -0.52 15.08
N PRO A 8 -3.71 -1.17 15.57
CA PRO A 8 -3.60 -1.39 17.00
C PRO A 8 -3.62 -0.04 17.70
N ARG A 9 -4.37 0.06 18.77
CA ARG A 9 -4.33 1.25 19.61
C ARG A 9 -2.89 1.43 20.07
N ARG A 10 -2.31 2.55 19.72
CA ARG A 10 -1.04 2.92 20.32
C ARG A 10 -1.22 2.85 21.83
N PRO A 11 -0.40 2.06 22.54
CA PRO A 11 -0.34 2.26 23.96
C PRO A 11 -0.09 3.74 24.18
N ALA A 12 -0.76 4.35 25.16
CA ALA A 12 -0.55 5.73 25.51
C ALA A 12 0.95 5.93 25.68
N ALA A 13 1.61 6.30 24.60
CA ALA A 13 3.04 6.44 24.60
C ALA A 13 3.37 7.59 25.54
N LEU A 14 4.06 7.27 26.57
CA LEU A 14 4.93 8.23 27.20
C LEU A 14 5.68 8.89 26.05
N GLY A 15 5.31 10.12 25.71
CA GLY A 15 5.93 10.85 24.62
C GLY A 15 7.44 10.75 24.77
N PRO A 16 8.19 10.41 23.70
CA PRO A 16 9.63 10.37 23.81
C PRO A 16 10.11 11.72 24.30
N PRO A 17 11.07 11.76 25.20
CA PRO A 17 11.61 13.05 25.65
C PRO A 17 12.05 13.83 24.43
N LEU A 18 11.47 15.00 24.29
CA LEU A 18 11.75 15.95 23.21
C LEU A 18 13.26 16.24 23.17
N GLY A 19 13.90 15.88 22.08
CA GLY A 19 15.32 16.16 21.88
C GLY A 19 16.19 14.93 21.65
N LEU A 20 15.76 13.74 22.04
CA LEU A 20 16.52 12.51 21.77
C LEU A 20 16.14 11.88 20.43
N SER A 21 14.94 12.15 19.92
CA SER A 21 14.43 11.54 18.69
C SER A 21 15.19 11.96 17.44
N ALA A 22 15.66 13.19 17.36
CA ALA A 22 16.38 13.68 16.17
C ALA A 22 17.80 13.14 16.04
N VAL A 23 18.47 12.86 17.17
CA VAL A 23 19.84 12.37 17.22
C VAL A 23 19.94 10.88 16.97
N PHE A 24 18.88 10.14 17.28
CA PHE A 24 18.85 8.68 17.16
C PHE A 24 18.10 8.16 15.94
N SER A 25 17.63 9.02 15.03
CA SER A 25 16.87 8.62 13.85
C SER A 25 17.55 7.50 13.02
N PRO A 26 18.84 7.54 12.70
CA PRO A 26 19.50 6.46 11.97
C PRO A 26 19.62 5.15 12.75
N ALA A 27 19.82 5.23 14.06
CA ALA A 27 19.90 4.06 14.93
C ALA A 27 18.54 3.44 15.17
N LEU A 28 17.48 4.26 15.19
CA LEU A 28 16.11 3.83 15.36
C LEU A 28 15.60 3.05 14.14
N SER A 29 16.06 3.37 12.94
CA SER A 29 15.71 2.62 11.73
C SER A 29 16.32 1.21 11.70
N LEU A 30 17.35 0.95 12.50
CA LEU A 30 17.99 -0.36 12.59
C LEU A 30 17.46 -1.22 13.74
N GLY A 31 16.82 -0.63 14.75
CA GLY A 31 16.41 -1.32 15.97
C GLY A 31 14.95 -1.19 16.36
N LEU A 32 14.20 -0.30 15.70
CA LEU A 32 12.79 -0.12 16.00
C LEU A 32 11.91 -1.08 15.19
N PRO A 33 10.82 -1.60 15.81
CA PRO A 33 9.85 -2.34 15.04
C PRO A 33 9.27 -1.47 13.94
N THR A 34 9.29 -1.99 12.73
CA THR A 34 8.66 -1.37 11.59
C THR A 34 7.16 -1.44 11.73
N SER A 35 6.44 -0.54 11.10
CA SER A 35 4.99 -0.57 11.07
C SER A 35 4.49 -0.83 9.66
N CYS A 36 3.33 -1.50 9.57
CA CYS A 36 2.69 -1.75 8.29
C CYS A 36 2.37 -0.43 7.57
N ALA A 37 2.77 -0.34 6.32
CA ALA A 37 2.59 0.85 5.51
C ALA A 37 1.11 1.19 5.26
N GLY A 38 0.21 0.22 5.36
CA GLY A 38 -1.21 0.43 5.15
C GLY A 38 -1.98 0.73 6.44
N CYS A 39 -1.90 -0.16 7.42
CA CYS A 39 -2.71 -0.06 8.64
C CYS A 39 -1.93 0.37 9.88
N GLY A 40 -0.61 0.44 9.81
CA GLY A 40 0.23 0.84 10.94
C GLY A 40 0.46 -0.25 11.98
N ARG A 41 0.12 -1.50 11.69
CA ARG A 41 0.39 -2.62 12.59
C ARG A 41 1.89 -2.75 12.86
N TRP A 42 2.25 -3.00 14.13
CA TRP A 42 3.65 -3.13 14.54
C TRP A 42 4.28 -4.44 14.07
N GLU A 43 5.60 -4.44 13.98
CA GLU A 43 6.45 -5.61 13.70
C GLU A 43 6.35 -6.16 12.28
N THR A 44 5.81 -5.38 11.34
CA THR A 44 5.76 -5.77 9.95
C THR A 44 5.84 -4.54 9.05
N THR A 45 6.50 -4.66 7.93
CA THR A 45 6.56 -3.58 6.93
C THR A 45 5.29 -3.51 6.09
N LEU A 46 4.67 -4.66 5.86
CA LEU A 46 3.39 -4.79 5.17
C LEU A 46 2.71 -6.06 5.64
N CYS A 47 1.63 -5.93 6.40
CA CYS A 47 0.91 -7.08 6.90
C CYS A 47 0.21 -7.84 5.77
N SER A 48 -0.09 -9.13 6.01
CA SER A 48 -0.72 -9.98 4.99
C SER A 48 -2.04 -9.41 4.47
N ARG A 49 -2.84 -8.81 5.33
CA ARG A 49 -4.13 -8.22 4.94
C ARG A 49 -3.99 -7.02 4.02
N CYS A 50 -3.04 -6.14 4.32
CA CYS A 50 -2.76 -4.99 3.44
C CYS A 50 -2.15 -5.44 2.12
N ARG A 51 -1.30 -6.47 2.15
CA ARG A 51 -0.76 -7.08 0.94
C ARG A 51 -1.85 -7.68 0.06
N GLU A 52 -2.80 -8.39 0.65
CA GLU A 52 -3.94 -8.97 -0.06
C GLU A 52 -4.76 -7.92 -0.81
N LEU A 53 -4.85 -6.70 -0.28
CA LEU A 53 -5.55 -5.62 -0.97
C LEU A 53 -4.89 -5.25 -2.31
N LEU A 54 -3.57 -5.45 -2.43
CA LEU A 54 -2.82 -5.22 -3.66
C LEU A 54 -2.74 -6.47 -4.55
N GLU A 55 -3.12 -7.62 -4.05
CA GLU A 55 -3.10 -8.91 -4.76
C GLU A 55 -4.49 -9.34 -5.22
N ALA A 56 -5.52 -8.57 -4.87
CA ALA A 56 -6.89 -8.85 -5.28
C ALA A 56 -7.03 -8.78 -6.81
N ALA A 57 -8.08 -9.41 -7.33
CA ALA A 57 -8.34 -9.38 -8.76
C ALA A 57 -8.56 -7.95 -9.25
N PRO A 58 -7.84 -7.51 -10.29
CA PRO A 58 -8.08 -6.20 -10.90
C PRO A 58 -9.49 -6.12 -11.47
N PHE A 59 -10.01 -4.91 -11.55
CA PHE A 59 -11.36 -4.66 -12.04
C PHE A 59 -11.39 -3.49 -13.02
N ALA A 60 -12.32 -3.56 -13.95
CA ALA A 60 -12.57 -2.47 -14.90
C ALA A 60 -13.25 -1.30 -14.16
N VAL A 61 -12.82 -0.09 -14.48
CA VAL A 61 -13.37 1.13 -13.90
C VAL A 61 -14.21 1.84 -14.93
N GLU A 62 -15.48 2.06 -14.62
CA GLU A 62 -16.33 2.90 -15.44
C GLU A 62 -16.04 4.36 -15.12
N HIS A 63 -15.70 5.11 -16.14
CA HIS A 63 -15.40 6.53 -16.00
C HIS A 63 -16.41 7.32 -16.84
N ALA A 64 -17.21 8.12 -16.16
CA ALA A 64 -18.29 8.86 -16.82
C ALA A 64 -17.77 9.88 -17.87
N ASP A 65 -16.55 10.35 -17.66
CA ASP A 65 -15.92 11.37 -18.51
C ASP A 65 -14.83 10.81 -19.45
N ALA A 66 -14.61 9.50 -19.43
CA ALA A 66 -13.63 8.90 -20.33
C ALA A 66 -14.20 8.79 -21.74
N ALA A 67 -13.35 9.02 -22.73
CA ALA A 67 -13.70 8.70 -24.11
C ALA A 67 -14.12 7.22 -24.17
N ASP A 68 -15.17 6.92 -24.91
CA ASP A 68 -15.83 5.60 -24.95
C ASP A 68 -14.91 4.43 -25.29
N ASP A 69 -13.72 4.72 -25.81
CA ASP A 69 -12.72 3.72 -26.22
C ASP A 69 -11.58 3.55 -25.23
N LEU A 70 -11.64 4.22 -24.07
CA LEU A 70 -10.60 4.09 -23.04
C LEU A 70 -10.95 3.01 -22.01
N ASP A 71 -10.19 1.92 -22.04
CA ASP A 71 -10.33 0.83 -21.10
C ASP A 71 -9.43 1.06 -19.87
N ILE A 72 -10.06 1.38 -18.75
CA ILE A 72 -9.35 1.69 -17.50
C ILE A 72 -9.53 0.54 -16.51
N TRP A 73 -8.41 0.02 -16.03
CA TRP A 73 -8.40 -1.03 -15.02
C TRP A 73 -7.72 -0.54 -13.75
N ALA A 74 -8.23 -0.96 -12.62
CA ALA A 74 -7.67 -0.64 -11.32
C ALA A 74 -7.29 -1.92 -10.58
N LEU A 75 -6.19 -1.85 -9.84
CA LEU A 75 -5.74 -2.93 -8.98
C LEU A 75 -6.49 -2.93 -7.65
N ALA A 76 -6.77 -1.76 -7.13
CA ALA A 76 -7.44 -1.61 -5.84
C ALA A 76 -8.14 -0.25 -5.76
N SER A 77 -9.08 -0.13 -4.85
CA SER A 77 -9.72 1.14 -4.56
C SER A 77 -8.80 2.04 -3.74
N TYR A 78 -8.72 3.30 -4.10
CA TYR A 78 -7.86 4.30 -3.42
C TYR A 78 -8.53 4.80 -2.14
N THR A 79 -8.64 3.91 -1.16
CA THR A 79 -9.28 4.19 0.13
C THR A 79 -8.54 3.45 1.25
N GLY A 80 -8.72 3.89 2.47
CA GLY A 80 -8.20 3.20 3.66
C GLY A 80 -6.71 2.88 3.59
N PRO A 81 -6.32 1.64 3.88
CA PRO A 81 -4.90 1.23 3.88
C PRO A 81 -4.20 1.41 2.53
N VAL A 82 -4.90 1.21 1.42
CA VAL A 82 -4.33 1.39 0.07
C VAL A 82 -3.91 2.84 -0.14
N ARG A 83 -4.78 3.78 0.22
CA ARG A 83 -4.46 5.20 0.14
C ARG A 83 -3.22 5.54 0.97
N THR A 84 -3.15 5.01 2.19
CA THR A 84 -2.02 5.23 3.09
C THR A 84 -0.71 4.70 2.50
N MET A 85 -0.75 3.48 1.93
CA MET A 85 0.41 2.87 1.27
C MET A 85 0.91 3.72 0.09
N VAL A 86 0.00 4.13 -0.77
CA VAL A 86 0.35 4.91 -1.97
C VAL A 86 0.93 6.27 -1.60
N LEU A 87 0.32 6.96 -0.65
CA LEU A 87 0.83 8.25 -0.18
C LEU A 87 2.21 8.12 0.48
N GLY A 88 2.40 7.11 1.32
CA GLY A 88 3.70 6.85 1.94
C GLY A 88 4.79 6.56 0.91
N TRP A 89 4.47 5.75 -0.09
CA TRP A 89 5.40 5.41 -1.17
C TRP A 89 5.72 6.62 -2.05
N LYS A 90 4.72 7.35 -2.50
CA LYS A 90 4.90 8.51 -3.39
C LYS A 90 5.68 9.65 -2.74
N ASN A 91 5.50 9.84 -1.45
CA ASN A 91 6.17 10.92 -0.71
C ASN A 91 7.57 10.55 -0.21
N GLY A 92 8.08 9.38 -0.58
CA GLY A 92 9.43 8.94 -0.24
C GLY A 92 9.61 8.43 1.19
N ALA A 93 8.55 8.41 1.99
CA ALA A 93 8.63 7.92 3.37
C ALA A 93 8.70 6.38 3.45
N ARG A 94 8.23 5.71 2.43
CA ARG A 94 8.16 4.24 2.38
C ARG A 94 8.67 3.71 1.04
N GLU A 95 9.95 3.94 0.77
CA GLU A 95 10.62 3.43 -0.43
C GLU A 95 10.69 1.90 -0.47
N ASP A 96 10.63 1.26 0.68
CA ASP A 96 10.55 -0.18 0.84
C ASP A 96 9.34 -0.80 0.10
N LEU A 97 8.33 -0.01 -0.21
CA LEU A 97 7.16 -0.47 -0.96
C LEU A 97 7.37 -0.56 -2.47
N SER A 98 8.48 -0.04 -2.99
CA SER A 98 8.71 0.01 -4.45
C SER A 98 8.65 -1.37 -5.11
N GLU A 99 9.24 -2.39 -4.48
CA GLU A 99 9.18 -3.75 -5.01
C GLU A 99 7.76 -4.33 -4.99
N VAL A 100 7.04 -4.10 -3.91
CA VAL A 100 5.64 -4.54 -3.77
C VAL A 100 4.77 -3.86 -4.82
N MET A 101 4.93 -2.56 -5.02
CA MET A 101 4.18 -1.80 -6.03
C MET A 101 4.50 -2.28 -7.45
N ALA A 102 5.77 -2.55 -7.75
CA ALA A 102 6.18 -3.10 -9.04
C ALA A 102 5.57 -4.49 -9.28
N ARG A 103 5.58 -5.35 -8.28
CA ARG A 103 4.98 -6.69 -8.36
C ARG A 103 3.47 -6.60 -8.59
N SER A 104 2.80 -5.71 -7.88
CA SER A 104 1.37 -5.48 -8.04
C SER A 104 1.03 -4.93 -9.42
N GLY A 105 1.85 -4.03 -9.94
CA GLY A 105 1.71 -3.52 -11.32
C GLY A 105 1.88 -4.60 -12.37
N ARG A 106 2.86 -5.50 -12.19
CA ARG A 106 3.03 -6.65 -13.09
C ARG A 106 1.85 -7.61 -13.02
N HIS A 107 1.29 -7.83 -11.85
CA HIS A 107 0.10 -8.64 -11.68
C HIS A 107 -1.09 -8.04 -12.44
N LEU A 108 -1.32 -6.75 -12.27
CA LEU A 108 -2.36 -6.02 -13.01
C LEU A 108 -2.17 -6.16 -14.52
N GLY A 109 -0.95 -5.93 -15.01
CA GLY A 109 -0.62 -6.03 -16.44
C GLY A 109 -0.88 -7.42 -17.00
N ARG A 110 -0.49 -8.47 -16.29
CA ARG A 110 -0.76 -9.86 -16.71
C ARG A 110 -2.26 -10.15 -16.79
N ARG A 111 -3.01 -9.71 -15.80
CA ARG A 111 -4.47 -9.91 -15.78
C ARG A 111 -5.15 -9.15 -16.88
N TRP A 112 -4.71 -7.93 -17.15
CA TRP A 112 -5.21 -7.15 -18.28
C TRP A 112 -4.92 -7.83 -19.61
N ALA A 113 -3.70 -8.30 -19.81
CA ALA A 113 -3.29 -8.99 -21.03
C ALA A 113 -4.07 -10.28 -21.27
N GLN A 114 -4.40 -11.03 -20.20
CA GLN A 114 -5.25 -12.21 -20.30
C GLN A 114 -6.68 -11.89 -20.75
N ALA A 115 -7.19 -10.74 -20.32
CA ALA A 115 -8.52 -10.28 -20.72
C ALA A 115 -8.54 -9.68 -22.12
N HIS A 116 -7.38 -9.26 -22.64
CA HIS A 116 -7.23 -8.62 -23.95
C HIS A 116 -6.20 -9.36 -24.80
N PRO A 117 -6.50 -10.57 -25.25
CA PRO A 117 -5.55 -11.31 -26.08
C PRO A 117 -5.28 -10.54 -27.38
N PRO A 118 -4.04 -10.62 -27.91
CA PRO A 118 -3.73 -9.96 -29.16
C PRO A 118 -4.61 -10.48 -30.27
N THR A 119 -5.25 -9.58 -30.98
CA THR A 119 -5.99 -9.92 -32.20
C THR A 119 -5.01 -9.93 -33.38
N GLU A 120 -4.88 -11.09 -33.99
CA GLU A 120 -4.19 -11.17 -35.26
C GLU A 120 -5.04 -10.57 -36.37
#